data_3a2b4e6f3125288803668925c1583447
#
_entry.id   3a2b4e6f3125288803668925c1583447
#
_cell.length_a   1.000
_cell.length_b   1.000
_cell.length_c   1.000
_cell.angle_alpha   90.00
_cell.angle_beta   90.00
_cell.angle_gamma   90.00
#
_symmetry.space_group_name_H-M   'P 1'
#
loop_
_entity.id
_entity.type
_entity.pdbx_description
1 polymer ?
#
loop_
_entity_poly.entity_id
_entity_poly.type
_entity_poly.pdbx_seq_one_letter_code
_entity_poly.pdbx_strand_id
1 'polypeptide(L)'
;MLIIAVIPAVVLGGFYYQYFSGVLLSNVQQQELQNNSQIIYSVDNFFNSIFKISDSLLMNEELIDILQKSYEEQSSPLEGYRDKAQVDKLLYKDGYYLDGRIETIAIFPRNNSMFYYCTKENVNPSYDIHAEEWYEKIASKEGAKVLVGVHQNRLVYAFSDAASPYCVTVGRSIYSPYDSQLLGTMLININVHDLQTCWPAFKEDSQERFYLLDDENNVVFSNLTEEIGGKFFQGGLEDGISSCRIDGKLYDTIVSGSKSLGWKSVKMIPRSQLDQEIAVVSYMTLLLMLILTVLAVLVSIFISKIFTRPLQELYVKLQRFEEEKSGIPLPENQVEIKGLSRSYQHMINEINALTIKNNETQIQLRRAELMAVSYTH
;
A
#
# COMPACT_ATOMS: atom_id res chain seq x y z
N MET A 1 -38.88 23.69 -10.65
CA MET A 1 -37.86 23.71 -9.59
C MET A 1 -37.31 22.34 -9.28
N LEU A 2 -38.10 21.28 -9.04
CA LEU A 2 -37.61 19.94 -8.71
C LEU A 2 -36.67 19.34 -9.79
N ILE A 3 -37.01 19.47 -11.06
CA ILE A 3 -36.21 18.99 -12.20
C ILE A 3 -34.83 19.69 -12.26
N ILE A 4 -34.76 20.97 -11.96
CA ILE A 4 -33.52 21.78 -11.99
C ILE A 4 -32.57 21.37 -10.87
N ALA A 5 -33.07 20.84 -9.74
CA ALA A 5 -32.24 20.36 -8.64
C ALA A 5 -31.81 18.90 -8.81
N VAL A 6 -32.66 18.04 -9.37
CA VAL A 6 -32.40 16.60 -9.49
C VAL A 6 -31.46 16.25 -10.66
N ILE A 7 -31.65 16.91 -11.82
CA ILE A 7 -30.81 16.60 -13.00
C ILE A 7 -29.31 16.84 -12.73
N PRO A 8 -28.86 18.01 -12.20
CA PRO A 8 -27.49 18.22 -11.87
C PRO A 8 -26.97 17.24 -10.82
N ALA A 9 -27.77 16.88 -9.82
CA ALA A 9 -27.38 15.93 -8.79
C ALA A 9 -27.12 14.52 -9.35
N VAL A 10 -27.95 14.05 -10.27
CA VAL A 10 -27.79 12.74 -10.92
C VAL A 10 -26.57 12.75 -11.86
N VAL A 11 -26.39 13.80 -12.65
CA VAL A 11 -25.25 13.93 -13.57
C VAL A 11 -23.93 14.02 -12.79
N LEU A 12 -23.88 14.88 -11.77
CA LEU A 12 -22.70 15.01 -10.91
C LEU A 12 -22.43 13.72 -10.12
N GLY A 13 -23.48 13.05 -9.64
CA GLY A 13 -23.38 11.76 -8.95
C GLY A 13 -22.80 10.66 -9.84
N GLY A 14 -23.26 10.54 -11.07
CA GLY A 14 -22.71 9.59 -12.04
C GLY A 14 -21.26 9.87 -12.41
N PHE A 15 -20.93 11.13 -12.66
CA PHE A 15 -19.56 11.55 -12.95
C PHE A 15 -18.64 11.32 -11.74
N TYR A 16 -19.09 11.68 -10.54
CA TYR A 16 -18.34 11.48 -9.30
C TYR A 16 -18.10 9.99 -9.04
N TYR A 17 -19.11 9.14 -9.23
CA TYR A 17 -18.98 7.69 -9.07
C TYR A 17 -17.89 7.12 -9.99
N GLN A 18 -17.90 7.47 -11.26
CA GLN A 18 -16.97 6.97 -12.25
C GLN A 18 -15.53 7.46 -11.99
N TYR A 19 -15.39 8.74 -11.65
CA TYR A 19 -14.10 9.34 -11.30
C TYR A 19 -13.55 8.75 -9.99
N PHE A 20 -14.40 8.67 -8.95
CA PHE A 20 -14.00 8.21 -7.63
C PHE A 20 -13.59 6.72 -7.62
N SER A 21 -14.32 5.86 -8.34
CA SER A 21 -13.98 4.45 -8.48
C SER A 21 -12.60 4.26 -9.14
N GLY A 22 -12.29 5.07 -10.15
CA GLY A 22 -10.96 5.04 -10.80
C GLY A 22 -9.84 5.51 -9.87
N VAL A 23 -10.06 6.59 -9.12
CA VAL A 23 -9.09 7.10 -8.13
C VAL A 23 -8.88 6.09 -7.00
N LEU A 24 -9.96 5.48 -6.50
CA LEU A 24 -9.88 4.50 -5.42
C LEU A 24 -9.11 3.27 -5.86
N LEU A 25 -9.36 2.75 -7.07
CA LEU A 25 -8.60 1.64 -7.63
C LEU A 25 -7.11 1.96 -7.72
N SER A 26 -6.77 3.13 -8.28
CA SER A 26 -5.38 3.57 -8.39
C SER A 26 -4.71 3.68 -7.02
N ASN A 27 -5.42 4.21 -6.02
CA ASN A 27 -4.90 4.31 -4.65
C ASN A 27 -4.65 2.94 -4.02
N VAL A 28 -5.59 1.99 -4.17
CA VAL A 28 -5.42 0.61 -3.67
C VAL A 28 -4.23 -0.05 -4.36
N GLN A 29 -4.10 0.06 -5.67
CA GLN A 29 -2.98 -0.49 -6.42
C GLN A 29 -1.64 0.12 -5.98
N GLN A 30 -1.58 1.43 -5.75
CA GLN A 30 -0.38 2.10 -5.25
C GLN A 30 -0.03 1.68 -3.82
N GLN A 31 -1.01 1.52 -2.97
CA GLN A 31 -0.82 1.03 -1.61
C GLN A 31 -0.28 -0.41 -1.61
N GLU A 32 -0.82 -1.27 -2.47
CA GLU A 32 -0.33 -2.64 -2.61
C GLU A 32 1.09 -2.69 -3.19
N LEU A 33 1.45 -1.80 -4.11
CA LEU A 33 2.81 -1.67 -4.60
C LEU A 33 3.78 -1.25 -3.48
N GLN A 34 3.37 -0.30 -2.62
CA GLN A 34 4.16 0.11 -1.47
C GLN A 34 4.32 -1.04 -0.46
N ASN A 35 3.24 -1.76 -0.16
CA ASN A 35 3.27 -2.93 0.72
C ASN A 35 4.23 -4.00 0.18
N ASN A 36 4.14 -4.30 -1.11
CA ASN A 36 5.00 -5.28 -1.77
C ASN A 36 6.49 -4.84 -1.79
N SER A 37 6.74 -3.55 -2.00
CA SER A 37 8.08 -2.97 -1.91
C SER A 37 8.66 -3.04 -0.48
N GLN A 38 7.81 -2.90 0.53
CA GLN A 38 8.21 -3.06 1.93
C GLN A 38 8.56 -4.51 2.27
N ILE A 39 7.88 -5.48 1.68
CA ILE A 39 8.22 -6.91 1.83
C ILE A 39 9.63 -7.15 1.30
N ILE A 40 9.92 -6.74 0.07
CA ILE A 40 11.25 -6.96 -0.52
C ILE A 40 12.35 -6.24 0.27
N TYR A 41 12.08 -5.04 0.79
CA TYR A 41 13.00 -4.32 1.67
C TYR A 41 13.26 -5.08 2.98
N SER A 42 12.23 -5.72 3.55
CA SER A 42 12.36 -6.55 4.76
C SER A 42 13.22 -7.79 4.48
N VAL A 43 13.05 -8.41 3.32
CA VAL A 43 13.87 -9.54 2.85
C VAL A 43 15.34 -9.10 2.66
N ASP A 44 15.58 -7.95 2.03
CA ASP A 44 16.93 -7.39 1.89
C ASP A 44 17.61 -7.16 3.25
N ASN A 45 16.90 -6.58 4.21
CA ASN A 45 17.42 -6.35 5.55
C ASN A 45 17.71 -7.65 6.30
N PHE A 46 16.84 -8.64 6.11
CA PHE A 46 17.04 -9.96 6.68
C PHE A 46 18.35 -10.58 6.16
N PHE A 47 18.56 -10.66 4.85
CA PHE A 47 19.79 -11.21 4.28
C PHE A 47 21.02 -10.35 4.59
N ASN A 48 20.91 -9.04 4.65
CA ASN A 48 21.97 -8.17 5.11
C ASN A 48 22.41 -8.49 6.57
N SER A 49 21.48 -8.91 7.42
CA SER A 49 21.79 -9.36 8.77
C SER A 49 22.54 -10.70 8.76
N ILE A 50 22.14 -11.64 7.90
CA ILE A 50 22.86 -12.91 7.68
C ILE A 50 24.27 -12.65 7.15
N PHE A 51 24.43 -11.74 6.19
CA PHE A 51 25.74 -11.36 5.65
C PHE A 51 26.66 -10.79 6.72
N LYS A 52 26.13 -10.00 7.66
CA LYS A 52 26.92 -9.48 8.80
C LYS A 52 27.36 -10.59 9.74
N ILE A 53 26.53 -11.61 10.00
CA ILE A 53 26.92 -12.77 10.78
C ILE A 53 28.06 -13.53 10.08
N SER A 54 27.92 -13.77 8.79
CA SER A 54 29.00 -14.36 7.99
C SER A 54 30.31 -13.57 8.09
N ASP A 55 30.25 -12.24 8.06
CA ASP A 55 31.44 -11.39 8.24
C ASP A 55 32.01 -11.49 9.66
N SER A 56 31.13 -11.46 10.70
CA SER A 56 31.54 -11.58 12.10
C SER A 56 32.28 -12.89 12.38
N LEU A 57 31.79 -14.00 11.85
CA LEU A 57 32.42 -15.31 12.00
C LEU A 57 33.79 -15.34 11.35
N LEU A 58 33.96 -14.76 10.17
CA LEU A 58 35.25 -14.75 9.48
C LEU A 58 36.29 -13.79 10.07
N MET A 59 35.82 -12.78 10.82
CA MET A 59 36.71 -11.87 11.56
C MET A 59 37.15 -12.43 12.91
N ASN A 60 36.62 -13.60 13.30
CA ASN A 60 36.96 -14.22 14.57
C ASN A 60 38.30 -14.95 14.45
N GLU A 61 39.38 -14.40 15.08
CA GLU A 61 40.71 -14.96 15.05
C GLU A 61 40.74 -16.38 15.61
N GLU A 62 39.99 -16.66 16.68
CA GLU A 62 39.94 -17.97 17.31
C GLU A 62 39.37 -19.04 16.37
N LEU A 63 38.37 -18.70 15.56
CA LEU A 63 37.81 -19.57 14.53
C LEU A 63 38.85 -19.83 13.43
N ILE A 64 39.53 -18.79 12.95
CA ILE A 64 40.56 -18.91 11.90
C ILE A 64 41.72 -19.77 12.38
N ASP A 65 42.19 -19.56 13.61
CA ASP A 65 43.27 -20.36 14.20
C ASP A 65 42.91 -21.85 14.30
N ILE A 66 41.66 -22.16 14.69
CA ILE A 66 41.21 -23.56 14.72
C ILE A 66 41.13 -24.15 13.31
N LEU A 67 40.65 -23.40 12.33
CA LEU A 67 40.52 -23.87 10.93
C LEU A 67 41.89 -24.06 10.25
N GLN A 68 42.95 -23.36 10.71
CA GLN A 68 44.33 -23.51 10.22
C GLN A 68 45.04 -24.74 10.78
N LYS A 69 44.56 -25.29 11.91
CA LYS A 69 45.18 -26.48 12.49
C LYS A 69 45.04 -27.67 11.54
N SER A 70 46.15 -28.24 11.12
CA SER A 70 46.16 -29.54 10.50
C SER A 70 46.14 -30.61 11.59
N TYR A 71 45.04 -31.34 11.69
CA TYR A 71 44.98 -32.50 12.56
C TYR A 71 45.69 -33.66 11.86
N GLU A 72 47.00 -33.71 12.00
CA GLU A 72 47.78 -34.89 11.63
C GLU A 72 47.40 -36.05 12.54
N GLU A 73 47.61 -37.30 12.12
CA GLU A 73 47.26 -38.53 12.87
C GLU A 73 47.81 -38.60 14.31
N GLN A 74 48.67 -37.66 14.70
CA GLN A 74 49.26 -37.56 16.05
C GLN A 74 48.61 -36.51 16.95
N SER A 75 47.59 -35.77 16.51
CA SER A 75 46.92 -34.79 17.36
C SER A 75 46.11 -35.49 18.46
N SER A 76 46.25 -35.04 19.70
CA SER A 76 45.48 -35.60 20.81
C SER A 76 43.98 -35.49 20.54
N PRO A 77 43.20 -36.59 20.65
CA PRO A 77 41.76 -36.55 20.49
C PRO A 77 41.08 -35.46 21.36
N LEU A 78 41.71 -35.13 22.47
CA LEU A 78 41.23 -34.12 23.43
C LEU A 78 41.28 -32.69 22.85
N GLU A 79 42.26 -32.38 21.99
CA GLU A 79 42.36 -31.07 21.33
C GLU A 79 41.23 -30.90 20.30
N GLY A 80 40.95 -31.90 19.49
CA GLY A 80 39.82 -31.89 18.56
C GLY A 80 38.45 -31.68 19.25
N TYR A 81 38.25 -32.30 20.42
CA TYR A 81 37.03 -32.06 21.21
C TYR A 81 36.94 -30.64 21.78
N ARG A 82 38.06 -30.06 22.21
CA ARG A 82 38.11 -28.68 22.72
C ARG A 82 37.81 -27.69 21.59
N ASP A 83 38.46 -27.85 20.46
CA ASP A 83 38.30 -26.99 19.29
C ASP A 83 36.83 -27.06 18.79
N LYS A 84 36.25 -28.27 18.73
CA LYS A 84 34.85 -28.44 18.40
C LYS A 84 33.93 -27.70 19.39
N ALA A 85 34.12 -27.88 20.68
CA ALA A 85 33.30 -27.23 21.70
C ALA A 85 33.41 -25.68 21.64
N GLN A 86 34.60 -25.18 21.26
CA GLN A 86 34.86 -23.76 21.11
C GLN A 86 34.17 -23.18 19.88
N VAL A 87 34.26 -23.85 18.73
CA VAL A 87 33.52 -23.44 17.51
C VAL A 87 32.03 -23.55 17.71
N ASP A 88 31.52 -24.63 18.29
CA ASP A 88 30.10 -24.81 18.59
C ASP A 88 29.58 -23.65 19.45
N LYS A 89 30.33 -23.19 20.43
CA LYS A 89 30.02 -22.04 21.28
C LYS A 89 29.94 -20.72 20.46
N LEU A 90 30.85 -20.51 19.52
CA LEU A 90 30.88 -19.34 18.64
C LEU A 90 29.65 -19.35 17.71
N LEU A 91 29.41 -20.49 17.06
CA LEU A 91 28.26 -20.64 16.16
C LEU A 91 26.93 -20.50 16.89
N TYR A 92 26.83 -21.05 18.13
CA TYR A 92 25.64 -20.88 18.97
C TYR A 92 25.39 -19.42 19.31
N LYS A 93 26.40 -18.67 19.67
CA LYS A 93 26.30 -17.26 20.00
C LYS A 93 25.76 -16.45 18.82
N ASP A 94 26.32 -16.61 17.64
CA ASP A 94 25.94 -15.84 16.45
C ASP A 94 24.60 -16.32 15.88
N GLY A 95 24.29 -17.62 15.94
CA GLY A 95 22.99 -18.19 15.55
C GLY A 95 21.84 -17.73 16.45
N TYR A 96 22.07 -17.59 17.76
CA TYR A 96 21.07 -17.16 18.72
C TYR A 96 20.60 -15.71 18.51
N TYR A 97 21.48 -14.82 18.04
CA TYR A 97 21.16 -13.41 17.81
C TYR A 97 20.06 -13.17 16.76
N LEU A 98 19.78 -14.12 15.89
CA LEU A 98 18.72 -13.98 14.87
C LEU A 98 17.40 -14.67 15.26
N ASP A 99 17.20 -14.92 16.54
CA ASP A 99 15.89 -15.32 17.10
C ASP A 99 15.30 -16.57 16.42
N GLY A 100 16.14 -17.58 16.15
CA GLY A 100 15.71 -18.85 15.56
C GLY A 100 15.41 -18.83 14.05
N ARG A 101 15.64 -17.72 13.37
CA ARG A 101 15.43 -17.60 11.90
C ARG A 101 16.53 -18.27 11.07
N ILE A 102 17.67 -18.58 11.66
CA ILE A 102 18.71 -19.42 11.06
C ILE A 102 18.44 -20.87 11.42
N GLU A 103 18.26 -21.72 10.43
CA GLU A 103 18.07 -23.16 10.67
C GLU A 103 19.39 -23.83 11.01
N THR A 104 20.47 -23.55 10.26
CA THR A 104 21.77 -24.16 10.46
C THR A 104 22.89 -23.21 10.05
N ILE A 105 23.96 -23.16 10.85
CA ILE A 105 25.27 -22.65 10.47
C ILE A 105 26.20 -23.83 10.45
N ALA A 106 26.83 -24.13 9.30
CA ALA A 106 27.76 -25.19 9.14
C ALA A 106 29.07 -24.70 8.53
N ILE A 107 30.19 -25.18 9.05
CA ILE A 107 31.52 -24.94 8.51
C ILE A 107 32.11 -26.29 8.14
N PHE A 108 32.56 -26.41 6.90
CA PHE A 108 33.21 -27.57 6.33
C PHE A 108 34.71 -27.26 6.16
N PRO A 109 35.55 -27.59 7.18
CA PRO A 109 36.98 -27.40 7.07
C PRO A 109 37.59 -28.33 6.02
N ARG A 110 38.73 -27.96 5.48
CA ARG A 110 39.47 -28.75 4.48
C ARG A 110 39.84 -30.16 4.98
N ASN A 111 39.92 -30.35 6.29
CA ASN A 111 40.31 -31.62 6.94
C ASN A 111 39.13 -32.56 7.22
N ASN A 112 37.96 -32.35 6.61
CA ASN A 112 36.73 -33.15 6.71
C ASN A 112 36.04 -33.23 8.08
N SER A 113 36.40 -32.39 9.06
CA SER A 113 35.63 -32.24 10.29
C SER A 113 34.55 -31.17 10.09
N MET A 114 33.27 -31.49 10.25
CA MET A 114 32.20 -30.51 10.16
C MET A 114 31.90 -29.90 11.54
N PHE A 115 31.88 -28.57 11.62
CA PHE A 115 31.36 -27.81 12.76
C PHE A 115 29.99 -27.29 12.43
N TYR A 116 29.05 -27.37 13.36
CA TYR A 116 27.70 -26.89 13.08
C TYR A 116 26.95 -26.40 14.32
N TYR A 117 26.08 -25.43 14.08
CA TYR A 117 24.97 -25.05 14.93
C TYR A 117 23.68 -25.38 14.19
N CYS A 118 22.75 -26.02 14.83
CA CYS A 118 21.44 -26.32 14.24
C CYS A 118 20.34 -26.15 15.29
N THR A 119 19.27 -25.46 14.93
CA THR A 119 18.11 -25.26 15.81
C THR A 119 17.26 -26.52 15.99
N LYS A 120 17.38 -27.49 15.04
CA LYS A 120 16.51 -28.69 14.99
C LYS A 120 17.22 -30.00 15.37
N GLU A 121 18.43 -29.96 15.88
CA GLU A 121 19.24 -31.11 16.38
C GLU A 121 19.41 -32.32 15.44
N ASN A 122 19.17 -32.15 14.13
CA ASN A 122 19.07 -33.27 13.19
C ASN A 122 19.97 -33.09 11.95
N VAL A 123 21.22 -32.74 12.18
CA VAL A 123 22.19 -32.61 11.11
C VAL A 123 22.59 -33.98 10.55
N ASN A 124 22.63 -34.11 9.23
CA ASN A 124 23.11 -35.30 8.54
C ASN A 124 24.65 -35.38 8.65
N PRO A 125 25.20 -36.31 9.42
CA PRO A 125 26.65 -36.44 9.57
C PRO A 125 27.37 -36.92 8.31
N SER A 126 26.64 -37.49 7.36
CA SER A 126 27.17 -37.97 6.08
C SER A 126 26.93 -37.00 4.92
N TYR A 127 26.56 -35.75 5.23
CA TYR A 127 26.34 -34.77 4.20
C TYR A 127 27.64 -34.35 3.54
N ASP A 128 27.65 -34.44 2.21
CA ASP A 128 28.79 -34.01 1.38
C ASP A 128 28.40 -32.73 0.61
N ILE A 129 28.99 -31.61 0.99
CA ILE A 129 28.78 -30.33 0.36
C ILE A 129 29.24 -30.32 -1.11
N HIS A 130 30.25 -31.12 -1.47
CA HIS A 130 30.80 -31.19 -2.83
C HIS A 130 29.87 -31.91 -3.80
N ALA A 131 28.90 -32.68 -3.29
CA ALA A 131 27.86 -33.34 -4.10
C ALA A 131 26.73 -32.40 -4.51
N GLU A 132 26.68 -31.17 -3.99
CA GLU A 132 25.64 -30.21 -4.30
C GLU A 132 25.95 -29.44 -5.60
N GLU A 133 24.99 -29.37 -6.49
CA GLU A 133 25.12 -28.72 -7.81
C GLU A 133 25.50 -27.22 -7.69
N TRP A 134 25.05 -26.58 -6.59
CA TRP A 134 25.31 -25.16 -6.35
C TRP A 134 26.67 -24.90 -5.69
N TYR A 135 27.42 -25.92 -5.25
CA TYR A 135 28.71 -25.73 -4.55
C TYR A 135 29.71 -24.93 -5.39
N GLU A 136 29.80 -25.21 -6.69
CA GLU A 136 30.68 -24.49 -7.61
C GLU A 136 30.40 -22.99 -7.67
N LYS A 137 29.15 -22.55 -7.43
CA LYS A 137 28.82 -21.14 -7.34
C LYS A 137 29.54 -20.46 -6.16
N ILE A 138 29.71 -21.19 -5.03
CA ILE A 138 30.41 -20.68 -3.85
C ILE A 138 31.91 -20.74 -4.07
N ALA A 139 32.43 -21.87 -4.54
CA ALA A 139 33.86 -22.11 -4.72
C ALA A 139 34.48 -21.10 -5.71
N SER A 140 33.80 -20.78 -6.80
CA SER A 140 34.26 -19.84 -7.84
C SER A 140 34.35 -18.38 -7.39
N LYS A 141 33.73 -17.99 -6.26
CA LYS A 141 33.63 -16.58 -5.83
C LYS A 141 34.71 -16.12 -4.84
N GLU A 142 35.77 -16.93 -4.62
CA GLU A 142 36.97 -16.55 -3.88
C GLU A 142 36.72 -15.82 -2.54
N GLY A 143 35.80 -16.37 -1.72
CA GLY A 143 35.46 -15.82 -0.40
C GLY A 143 34.41 -14.70 -0.40
N ALA A 144 33.85 -14.33 -1.56
CA ALA A 144 32.67 -13.48 -1.58
C ALA A 144 31.43 -14.23 -1.04
N LYS A 145 30.48 -13.47 -0.52
CA LYS A 145 29.17 -14.00 -0.08
C LYS A 145 28.36 -14.39 -1.29
N VAL A 146 27.86 -15.61 -1.31
CA VAL A 146 27.01 -16.14 -2.36
C VAL A 146 25.66 -16.51 -1.75
N LEU A 147 24.59 -15.94 -2.28
CA LEU A 147 23.25 -16.38 -1.97
C LEU A 147 22.87 -17.47 -2.97
N VAL A 148 22.70 -18.69 -2.46
CA VAL A 148 22.20 -19.82 -3.24
C VAL A 148 20.67 -19.76 -3.17
N GLY A 149 20.02 -19.80 -4.32
CA GLY A 149 18.57 -19.80 -4.42
C GLY A 149 17.92 -20.99 -3.71
N VAL A 150 16.63 -21.14 -3.91
CA VAL A 150 15.86 -22.22 -3.26
C VAL A 150 16.36 -23.60 -3.69
N HIS A 151 16.59 -24.48 -2.73
CA HIS A 151 16.98 -25.87 -2.95
C HIS A 151 16.53 -26.76 -1.77
N GLN A 152 16.58 -28.09 -1.97
CA GLN A 152 16.27 -29.01 -0.89
C GLN A 152 17.37 -29.00 0.18
N ASN A 153 16.96 -28.88 1.45
CA ASN A 153 17.89 -28.97 2.58
C ASN A 153 18.23 -30.43 2.86
N ARG A 154 19.37 -30.89 2.35
CA ARG A 154 19.90 -32.24 2.59
C ARG A 154 20.83 -32.32 3.81
N LEU A 155 21.23 -31.14 4.33
CA LEU A 155 22.07 -31.04 5.53
C LEU A 155 21.32 -31.37 6.81
N VAL A 156 20.00 -31.11 6.83
CA VAL A 156 19.13 -31.34 7.99
C VAL A 156 18.05 -32.34 7.63
N TYR A 157 17.83 -33.34 8.52
CA TYR A 157 16.72 -34.26 8.36
C TYR A 157 15.39 -33.59 8.74
N ALA A 158 14.40 -33.64 7.85
CA ALA A 158 13.05 -33.19 8.19
C ALA A 158 12.36 -34.26 9.07
N PHE A 159 11.99 -33.89 10.31
CA PHE A 159 11.29 -34.81 11.24
C PHE A 159 9.76 -34.71 11.20
N SER A 160 9.19 -33.74 10.52
CA SER A 160 7.74 -33.58 10.42
C SER A 160 7.32 -33.26 9.00
N ASP A 161 6.19 -33.82 8.59
CA ASP A 161 5.52 -33.50 7.32
C ASP A 161 5.15 -32.01 7.18
N ALA A 162 5.20 -31.26 8.30
CA ALA A 162 4.87 -29.84 8.33
C ALA A 162 6.06 -28.91 8.03
N ALA A 163 7.31 -29.41 8.03
CA ALA A 163 8.48 -28.60 7.73
C ALA A 163 8.74 -28.59 6.23
N SER A 164 8.85 -27.39 5.65
CA SER A 164 9.26 -27.28 4.24
C SER A 164 10.64 -27.92 4.07
N PRO A 165 10.81 -28.82 3.10
CA PRO A 165 12.12 -29.44 2.81
C PRO A 165 13.08 -28.47 2.11
N TYR A 166 12.62 -27.25 1.83
CA TYR A 166 13.39 -26.27 1.07
C TYR A 166 14.05 -25.24 1.97
N CYS A 167 15.25 -24.86 1.61
CA CYS A 167 16.00 -23.77 2.24
C CYS A 167 16.63 -22.85 1.20
N VAL A 168 17.09 -21.71 1.68
CA VAL A 168 17.98 -20.78 0.99
C VAL A 168 19.28 -20.76 1.75
N THR A 169 20.41 -20.75 1.07
CA THR A 169 21.73 -20.82 1.70
C THR A 169 22.57 -19.60 1.38
N VAL A 170 23.16 -19.00 2.40
CA VAL A 170 24.28 -18.07 2.26
C VAL A 170 25.57 -18.88 2.40
N GLY A 171 26.29 -19.02 1.31
CA GLY A 171 27.56 -19.74 1.26
C GLY A 171 28.76 -18.83 1.10
N ARG A 172 29.91 -19.25 1.67
CA ARG A 172 31.14 -18.50 1.54
C ARG A 172 32.37 -19.40 1.75
N SER A 173 33.36 -19.32 0.85
CA SER A 173 34.68 -19.92 1.05
C SER A 173 35.48 -19.13 2.07
N ILE A 174 36.17 -19.81 2.99
CA ILE A 174 36.96 -19.24 4.07
C ILE A 174 38.42 -19.36 3.67
N TYR A 175 39.11 -18.23 3.62
CA TYR A 175 40.54 -18.17 3.32
C TYR A 175 41.33 -17.65 4.52
N SER A 176 42.55 -18.17 4.67
CA SER A 176 43.48 -17.64 5.64
C SER A 176 43.88 -16.20 5.31
N PRO A 177 43.84 -15.29 6.28
CA PRO A 177 44.25 -13.91 6.07
C PRO A 177 45.75 -13.75 5.89
N TYR A 178 46.55 -14.80 6.21
CA TYR A 178 47.99 -14.74 6.22
C TYR A 178 48.62 -15.21 4.89
N ASP A 179 48.08 -16.29 4.30
CA ASP A 179 48.66 -16.94 3.12
C ASP A 179 47.64 -17.19 2.00
N SER A 180 46.42 -16.71 2.16
CA SER A 180 45.33 -16.90 1.21
C SER A 180 45.00 -18.36 0.90
N GLN A 181 45.36 -19.29 1.78
CA GLN A 181 45.00 -20.70 1.63
C GLN A 181 43.53 -20.91 1.94
N LEU A 182 42.85 -21.77 1.20
CA LEU A 182 41.46 -22.18 1.48
C LEU A 182 41.44 -23.03 2.75
N LEU A 183 40.73 -22.56 3.77
CA LEU A 183 40.56 -23.23 5.06
C LEU A 183 39.29 -24.09 5.12
N GLY A 184 38.26 -23.71 4.35
CA GLY A 184 37.02 -24.43 4.32
C GLY A 184 35.88 -23.63 3.67
N THR A 185 34.66 -24.11 3.83
CA THR A 185 33.46 -23.46 3.33
C THR A 185 32.43 -23.32 4.46
N MET A 186 31.81 -22.14 4.58
CA MET A 186 30.74 -21.86 5.54
C MET A 186 29.42 -21.80 4.80
N LEU A 187 28.41 -22.42 5.39
CA LEU A 187 27.00 -22.34 4.97
C LEU A 187 26.12 -21.81 6.10
N ILE A 188 25.21 -20.93 5.79
CA ILE A 188 24.13 -20.49 6.67
C ILE A 188 22.81 -20.80 5.97
N ASN A 189 22.09 -21.81 6.46
CA ASN A 189 20.83 -22.25 5.90
C ASN A 189 19.66 -21.58 6.60
N ILE A 190 18.75 -21.08 5.82
CA ILE A 190 17.49 -20.46 6.23
C ILE A 190 16.33 -21.27 5.65
N ASN A 191 15.46 -21.80 6.50
CA ASN A 191 14.26 -22.46 6.02
C ASN A 191 13.35 -21.46 5.32
N VAL A 192 12.79 -21.81 4.16
CA VAL A 192 11.93 -20.89 3.40
C VAL A 192 10.68 -20.48 4.19
N HIS A 193 10.20 -21.33 5.09
CA HIS A 193 9.08 -21.00 5.96
C HIS A 193 9.42 -19.88 6.96
N ASP A 194 10.65 -19.81 7.44
CA ASP A 194 11.09 -18.80 8.39
C ASP A 194 11.20 -17.41 7.74
N LEU A 195 11.28 -17.34 6.42
CA LEU A 195 11.20 -16.07 5.67
C LEU A 195 9.82 -15.40 5.81
N GLN A 196 8.76 -16.12 6.18
CA GLN A 196 7.43 -15.53 6.44
C GLN A 196 7.47 -14.45 7.52
N THR A 197 8.47 -14.44 8.38
CA THR A 197 8.65 -13.37 9.38
C THR A 197 8.95 -12.00 8.75
N CYS A 198 9.32 -11.97 7.47
CA CYS A 198 9.60 -10.74 6.73
C CYS A 198 8.34 -10.00 6.25
N TRP A 199 7.15 -10.63 6.33
CA TRP A 199 5.88 -10.04 5.89
C TRP A 199 4.71 -10.50 6.77
N PRO A 200 3.59 -9.74 6.75
CA PRO A 200 2.37 -10.14 7.46
C PRO A 200 1.81 -11.46 6.93
N ALA A 201 1.19 -12.25 7.80
CA ALA A 201 0.53 -13.47 7.40
C ALA A 201 -0.58 -13.19 6.35
N PHE A 202 -0.65 -14.05 5.33
CA PHE A 202 -1.74 -13.98 4.36
C PHE A 202 -3.05 -14.45 4.99
N LYS A 203 -4.17 -13.84 4.58
CA LYS A 203 -5.49 -14.30 4.99
C LYS A 203 -5.76 -15.66 4.36
N GLU A 204 -6.17 -16.65 5.14
CA GLU A 204 -6.43 -18.02 4.68
C GLU A 204 -7.47 -18.10 3.55
N ASP A 205 -8.47 -17.21 3.55
CA ASP A 205 -9.53 -17.15 2.54
C ASP A 205 -9.22 -16.21 1.35
N SER A 206 -8.03 -15.62 1.29
CA SER A 206 -7.70 -14.74 0.18
C SER A 206 -7.42 -15.54 -1.10
N GLN A 207 -8.04 -15.15 -2.20
CA GLN A 207 -7.72 -15.69 -3.53
C GLN A 207 -6.44 -15.05 -4.10
N GLU A 208 -5.72 -14.30 -3.29
CA GLU A 208 -4.45 -13.69 -3.67
C GLU A 208 -3.36 -14.75 -3.79
N ARG A 209 -2.48 -14.59 -4.76
CA ARG A 209 -1.28 -15.40 -4.90
C ARG A 209 -0.06 -14.53 -4.58
N PHE A 210 0.83 -15.05 -3.77
CA PHE A 210 2.07 -14.37 -3.43
C PHE A 210 3.26 -15.26 -3.73
N TYR A 211 4.28 -14.67 -4.34
CA TYR A 211 5.53 -15.33 -4.69
C TYR A 211 6.72 -14.46 -4.28
N LEU A 212 7.69 -15.08 -3.66
CA LEU A 212 9.04 -14.55 -3.55
C LEU A 212 9.91 -15.36 -4.50
N LEU A 213 10.56 -14.70 -5.44
CA LEU A 213 11.36 -15.30 -6.49
C LEU A 213 12.83 -14.96 -6.29
N ASP A 214 13.71 -15.92 -6.58
CA ASP A 214 15.16 -15.66 -6.62
C ASP A 214 15.58 -14.96 -7.93
N ASP A 215 16.88 -14.74 -8.11
CA ASP A 215 17.48 -14.10 -9.28
C ASP A 215 17.32 -14.92 -10.58
N GLU A 216 17.08 -16.22 -10.45
CA GLU A 216 16.78 -17.14 -11.57
C GLU A 216 15.27 -17.34 -11.81
N ASN A 217 14.40 -16.61 -11.09
CA ASN A 217 12.94 -16.74 -11.06
C ASN A 217 12.44 -18.12 -10.60
N ASN A 218 13.18 -18.79 -9.70
CA ASN A 218 12.64 -19.93 -8.97
C ASN A 218 11.78 -19.42 -7.81
N VAL A 219 10.73 -20.16 -7.48
CA VAL A 219 9.81 -19.82 -6.39
C VAL A 219 10.47 -20.20 -5.05
N VAL A 220 10.98 -19.19 -4.35
CA VAL A 220 11.54 -19.36 -3.00
C VAL A 220 10.42 -19.57 -1.98
N PHE A 221 9.37 -18.80 -2.10
CA PHE A 221 8.20 -18.89 -1.25
C PHE A 221 6.93 -18.62 -2.05
N SER A 222 5.88 -19.35 -1.74
CA SER A 222 4.52 -19.11 -2.21
C SER A 222 3.52 -19.44 -1.11
N ASN A 223 2.39 -18.73 -1.08
CA ASN A 223 1.24 -19.17 -0.27
C ASN A 223 0.58 -20.45 -0.82
N LEU A 224 0.98 -20.89 -2.02
CA LEU A 224 0.70 -22.21 -2.58
C LEU A 224 1.96 -23.07 -2.41
N THR A 225 2.04 -23.83 -1.32
CA THR A 225 3.24 -24.56 -0.91
C THR A 225 3.77 -25.55 -1.96
N GLU A 226 2.88 -26.07 -2.80
CA GLU A 226 3.22 -27.02 -3.88
C GLU A 226 4.11 -26.39 -4.99
N GLU A 227 4.12 -25.06 -5.09
CA GLU A 227 4.86 -24.34 -6.11
C GLU A 227 6.29 -23.97 -5.67
N ILE A 228 6.64 -24.15 -4.37
CA ILE A 228 7.96 -23.84 -3.83
C ILE A 228 9.02 -24.76 -4.46
N GLY A 229 10.13 -24.17 -4.88
CA GLY A 229 11.22 -24.87 -5.58
C GLY A 229 11.00 -25.02 -7.09
N GLY A 230 9.82 -24.67 -7.59
CA GLY A 230 9.50 -24.67 -9.01
C GLY A 230 9.93 -23.38 -9.72
N LYS A 231 9.88 -23.39 -11.05
CA LYS A 231 10.08 -22.17 -11.86
C LYS A 231 8.78 -21.37 -11.92
N PHE A 232 8.88 -20.05 -11.76
CA PHE A 232 7.75 -19.19 -11.97
C PHE A 232 7.36 -19.15 -13.46
N PHE A 233 6.09 -19.36 -13.75
CA PHE A 233 5.60 -19.66 -15.11
C PHE A 233 5.37 -18.42 -15.99
N GLN A 234 5.44 -17.21 -15.43
CA GLN A 234 5.25 -15.96 -16.19
C GLN A 234 6.58 -15.29 -16.50
N GLY A 235 6.81 -14.98 -17.77
CA GLY A 235 7.94 -14.18 -18.20
C GLY A 235 7.63 -12.67 -18.13
N GLY A 236 8.69 -11.84 -18.17
CA GLY A 236 8.55 -10.37 -18.29
C GLY A 236 8.09 -9.68 -17.02
N LEU A 237 8.62 -10.08 -15.87
CA LEU A 237 8.35 -9.44 -14.58
C LEU A 237 9.14 -8.12 -14.48
N GLU A 238 8.54 -7.03 -14.96
CA GLU A 238 9.03 -5.68 -14.72
C GLU A 238 8.43 -5.14 -13.42
N ASP A 239 9.20 -4.32 -12.71
CA ASP A 239 8.73 -3.67 -11.47
C ASP A 239 7.54 -2.77 -11.77
N GLY A 240 6.53 -2.85 -10.93
CA GLY A 240 5.32 -2.04 -11.06
C GLY A 240 4.04 -2.88 -11.06
N ILE A 241 3.01 -2.32 -11.69
CA ILE A 241 1.67 -2.92 -11.74
C ILE A 241 1.36 -3.31 -13.20
N SER A 242 1.00 -4.55 -13.38
CA SER A 242 0.55 -5.09 -14.67
C SER A 242 -0.71 -5.94 -14.45
N SER A 243 -1.34 -6.37 -15.54
CA SER A 243 -2.50 -7.28 -15.45
C SER A 243 -2.23 -8.53 -16.27
N CYS A 244 -2.56 -9.68 -15.72
CA CYS A 244 -2.44 -10.96 -16.41
C CYS A 244 -3.73 -11.79 -16.29
N ARG A 245 -3.87 -12.79 -17.14
CA ARG A 245 -5.01 -13.71 -17.10
C ARG A 245 -4.51 -15.13 -16.81
N ILE A 246 -5.02 -15.72 -15.72
CA ILE A 246 -4.72 -17.09 -15.30
C ILE A 246 -6.04 -17.83 -15.14
N ASP A 247 -6.16 -19.00 -15.74
CA ASP A 247 -7.36 -19.84 -15.69
C ASP A 247 -8.66 -19.07 -16.01
N GLY A 248 -8.59 -18.13 -16.98
CA GLY A 248 -9.71 -17.30 -17.40
C GLY A 248 -10.03 -16.12 -16.47
N LYS A 249 -9.43 -16.02 -15.29
CA LYS A 249 -9.59 -14.90 -14.34
C LYS A 249 -8.54 -13.83 -14.58
N LEU A 250 -8.93 -12.57 -14.45
CA LEU A 250 -8.03 -11.41 -14.54
C LEU A 250 -7.42 -11.12 -13.17
N TYR A 251 -6.10 -11.02 -13.13
CA TYR A 251 -5.33 -10.64 -11.93
C TYR A 251 -4.57 -9.35 -12.19
N ASP A 252 -4.55 -8.48 -11.20
CA ASP A 252 -3.59 -7.38 -11.15
C ASP A 252 -2.32 -7.93 -10.49
N THR A 253 -1.21 -7.85 -11.22
CA THR A 253 0.10 -8.36 -10.80
C THR A 253 0.96 -7.20 -10.38
N ILE A 254 1.45 -7.24 -9.16
CA ILE A 254 2.27 -6.21 -8.53
C ILE A 254 3.65 -6.82 -8.28
N VAL A 255 4.67 -6.24 -8.90
CA VAL A 255 6.05 -6.72 -8.84
C VAL A 255 6.92 -5.67 -8.19
N SER A 256 7.77 -6.09 -7.25
CA SER A 256 8.80 -5.25 -6.65
C SER A 256 10.11 -6.03 -6.59
N GLY A 257 11.18 -5.46 -7.15
CA GLY A 257 12.49 -6.09 -7.21
C GLY A 257 13.45 -5.58 -6.14
N SER A 258 14.28 -6.49 -5.61
CA SER A 258 15.43 -6.17 -4.79
C SER A 258 16.58 -5.69 -5.65
N LYS A 259 17.18 -4.56 -5.27
CA LYS A 259 18.39 -4.05 -5.95
C LYS A 259 19.67 -4.77 -5.51
N SER A 260 19.66 -5.36 -4.30
CA SER A 260 20.84 -5.98 -3.70
C SER A 260 20.91 -7.48 -3.99
N LEU A 261 19.80 -8.18 -3.97
CA LEU A 261 19.73 -9.64 -4.13
C LEU A 261 19.35 -10.08 -5.55
N GLY A 262 18.75 -9.18 -6.36
CA GLY A 262 18.14 -9.56 -7.64
C GLY A 262 16.81 -10.32 -7.50
N TRP A 263 16.32 -10.48 -6.28
CA TRP A 263 15.07 -11.18 -5.98
C TRP A 263 13.85 -10.32 -6.28
N LYS A 264 12.69 -10.95 -6.47
CA LYS A 264 11.44 -10.27 -6.76
C LYS A 264 10.33 -10.76 -5.86
N SER A 265 9.51 -9.83 -5.40
CA SER A 265 8.24 -10.11 -4.75
C SER A 265 7.12 -9.88 -5.76
N VAL A 266 6.28 -10.88 -5.97
CA VAL A 266 5.15 -10.86 -6.91
C VAL A 266 3.87 -11.13 -6.15
N LYS A 267 2.96 -10.16 -6.14
CA LYS A 267 1.63 -10.29 -5.57
C LYS A 267 0.60 -10.25 -6.70
N MET A 268 -0.30 -11.21 -6.74
CA MET A 268 -1.35 -11.31 -7.75
C MET A 268 -2.71 -11.26 -7.05
N ILE A 269 -3.47 -10.21 -7.34
CA ILE A 269 -4.77 -9.95 -6.72
C ILE A 269 -5.86 -10.14 -7.78
N PRO A 270 -6.85 -11.02 -7.56
CA PRO A 270 -7.96 -11.16 -8.49
C PRO A 270 -8.69 -9.83 -8.66
N ARG A 271 -8.93 -9.40 -9.89
CA ARG A 271 -9.63 -8.16 -10.19
C ARG A 271 -11.02 -8.12 -9.55
N SER A 272 -11.69 -9.26 -9.49
CA SER A 272 -13.01 -9.38 -8.83
C SER A 272 -12.98 -9.02 -7.34
N GLN A 273 -11.88 -9.30 -6.64
CA GLN A 273 -11.72 -8.94 -5.24
C GLN A 273 -11.56 -7.42 -5.08
N LEU A 274 -10.72 -6.80 -5.90
CA LEU A 274 -10.54 -5.35 -5.93
C LEU A 274 -11.86 -4.63 -6.26
N ASP A 275 -12.60 -5.15 -7.25
CA ASP A 275 -13.90 -4.59 -7.63
C ASP A 275 -14.92 -4.70 -6.50
N GLN A 276 -14.92 -5.77 -5.71
CA GLN A 276 -15.80 -5.92 -4.53
C GLN A 276 -15.46 -4.92 -3.43
N GLU A 277 -14.19 -4.73 -3.10
CA GLU A 277 -13.77 -3.75 -2.08
C GLU A 277 -14.14 -2.32 -2.51
N ILE A 278 -13.94 -1.98 -3.78
CA ILE A 278 -14.32 -0.71 -4.36
C ILE A 278 -15.84 -0.54 -4.37
N ALA A 279 -16.60 -1.60 -4.68
CA ALA A 279 -18.05 -1.56 -4.72
C ALA A 279 -18.67 -1.19 -3.37
N VAL A 280 -18.16 -1.73 -2.26
CA VAL A 280 -18.65 -1.40 -0.90
C VAL A 280 -18.53 0.09 -0.62
N VAL A 281 -17.37 0.68 -0.87
CA VAL A 281 -17.13 2.12 -0.68
C VAL A 281 -17.98 2.95 -1.63
N SER A 282 -18.12 2.49 -2.87
CA SER A 282 -18.94 3.15 -3.90
C SER A 282 -20.42 3.14 -3.54
N TYR A 283 -20.95 2.05 -3.00
CA TYR A 283 -22.35 1.98 -2.52
C TYR A 283 -22.59 2.90 -1.33
N MET A 284 -21.68 2.98 -0.38
CA MET A 284 -21.75 3.91 0.75
C MET A 284 -21.79 5.37 0.26
N THR A 285 -20.97 5.70 -0.73
CA THR A 285 -20.92 7.04 -1.33
C THR A 285 -22.21 7.37 -2.07
N LEU A 286 -22.77 6.42 -2.83
CA LEU A 286 -24.06 6.56 -3.52
C LEU A 286 -25.20 6.77 -2.53
N LEU A 287 -25.23 6.03 -1.43
CA LEU A 287 -26.21 6.17 -0.37
C LEU A 287 -26.13 7.56 0.28
N LEU A 288 -24.93 8.05 0.57
CA LEU A 288 -24.70 9.39 1.09
C LEU A 288 -25.21 10.46 0.12
N MET A 289 -24.92 10.33 -1.19
CA MET A 289 -25.43 11.23 -2.22
C MET A 289 -26.96 11.23 -2.30
N LEU A 290 -27.56 10.05 -2.17
CA LEU A 290 -29.03 9.94 -2.15
C LEU A 290 -29.61 10.71 -0.96
N ILE A 291 -29.05 10.53 0.23
CA ILE A 291 -29.48 11.25 1.44
C ILE A 291 -29.34 12.77 1.24
N LEU A 292 -28.20 13.24 0.73
CA LEU A 292 -27.97 14.68 0.47
C LEU A 292 -28.95 15.23 -0.57
N THR A 293 -29.25 14.45 -1.60
CA THR A 293 -30.26 14.85 -2.63
C THR A 293 -31.63 14.98 -2.02
N VAL A 294 -32.09 14.03 -1.20
CA VAL A 294 -33.36 14.09 -0.50
C VAL A 294 -33.38 15.31 0.44
N LEU A 295 -32.32 15.56 1.18
CA LEU A 295 -32.24 16.73 2.06
C LEU A 295 -32.31 18.04 1.27
N ALA A 296 -31.62 18.14 0.13
CA ALA A 296 -31.70 19.32 -0.74
C ALA A 296 -33.11 19.57 -1.28
N VAL A 297 -33.81 18.50 -1.64
CA VAL A 297 -35.22 18.59 -2.06
C VAL A 297 -36.10 19.09 -0.92
N LEU A 298 -35.96 18.57 0.29
CA LEU A 298 -36.71 19.01 1.47
C LEU A 298 -36.46 20.49 1.79
N VAL A 299 -35.17 20.89 1.77
CA VAL A 299 -34.78 22.31 1.98
C VAL A 299 -35.38 23.19 0.87
N SER A 300 -35.35 22.75 -0.39
CA SER A 300 -35.98 23.50 -1.52
C SER A 300 -37.48 23.69 -1.34
N ILE A 301 -38.18 22.63 -0.90
CA ILE A 301 -39.63 22.73 -0.60
C ILE A 301 -39.87 23.68 0.57
N PHE A 302 -39.06 23.65 1.60
CA PHE A 302 -39.16 24.51 2.76
C PHE A 302 -38.95 26.00 2.39
N ILE A 303 -37.89 26.28 1.63
CA ILE A 303 -37.61 27.63 1.11
C ILE A 303 -38.75 28.12 0.20
N SER A 304 -39.24 27.24 -0.67
CA SER A 304 -40.37 27.58 -1.54
C SER A 304 -41.64 27.96 -0.76
N LYS A 305 -41.95 27.25 0.33
CA LYS A 305 -43.09 27.57 1.19
C LYS A 305 -42.92 28.87 1.96
N ILE A 306 -41.72 29.16 2.46
CA ILE A 306 -41.50 30.35 3.30
C ILE A 306 -41.32 31.62 2.48
N PHE A 307 -40.63 31.54 1.35
CA PHE A 307 -40.27 32.75 0.58
C PHE A 307 -41.06 32.87 -0.72
N THR A 308 -41.15 31.84 -1.54
CA THR A 308 -41.71 31.95 -2.89
C THR A 308 -43.22 32.09 -2.88
N ARG A 309 -43.95 31.35 -2.04
CA ARG A 309 -45.42 31.48 -1.95
C ARG A 309 -45.88 32.84 -1.43
N PRO A 310 -45.36 33.39 -0.31
CA PRO A 310 -45.78 34.73 0.15
C PRO A 310 -45.44 35.84 -0.85
N LEU A 311 -44.31 35.73 -1.56
CA LEU A 311 -43.94 36.67 -2.62
C LEU A 311 -44.88 36.59 -3.81
N GLN A 312 -45.28 35.38 -4.23
CA GLN A 312 -46.31 35.21 -5.28
C GLN A 312 -47.67 35.74 -4.85
N GLU A 313 -48.09 35.51 -3.58
CA GLU A 313 -49.36 36.06 -3.07
C GLU A 313 -49.31 37.59 -3.01
N LEU A 314 -48.21 38.19 -2.59
CA LEU A 314 -48.01 39.64 -2.62
C LEU A 314 -48.04 40.17 -4.05
N TYR A 315 -47.38 39.49 -4.97
CA TYR A 315 -47.38 39.83 -6.37
C TYR A 315 -48.80 39.81 -6.98
N VAL A 316 -49.58 38.74 -6.74
CA VAL A 316 -50.96 38.62 -7.22
C VAL A 316 -51.85 39.68 -6.58
N LYS A 317 -51.69 40.02 -5.29
CA LYS A 317 -52.43 41.09 -4.64
C LYS A 317 -52.09 42.46 -5.23
N LEU A 318 -50.81 42.75 -5.50
CA LEU A 318 -50.40 43.98 -6.17
C LEU A 318 -50.95 44.09 -7.57
N GLN A 319 -50.97 43.00 -8.33
CA GLN A 319 -51.53 42.95 -9.68
C GLN A 319 -53.05 43.21 -9.68
N ARG A 320 -53.79 42.62 -8.72
CA ARG A 320 -55.26 42.91 -8.58
C ARG A 320 -55.52 44.37 -8.21
N PHE A 321 -54.67 44.96 -7.39
CA PHE A 321 -54.81 46.41 -7.05
C PHE A 321 -54.58 47.31 -8.28
N GLU A 322 -53.72 46.89 -9.20
CA GLU A 322 -53.41 47.62 -10.45
C GLU A 322 -54.50 47.44 -11.49
N GLU A 323 -55.13 46.25 -11.61
CA GLU A 323 -56.29 45.97 -12.46
C GLU A 323 -57.50 46.70 -11.98
N GLU A 324 -57.80 46.80 -10.71
CA GLU A 324 -58.91 47.51 -10.12
C GLU A 324 -58.79 49.03 -10.31
N LYS A 325 -57.62 49.58 -10.49
CA LYS A 325 -57.36 51.00 -10.78
C LYS A 325 -57.31 51.35 -12.26
N SER A 326 -56.98 50.40 -13.17
CA SER A 326 -56.74 50.69 -14.60
C SER A 326 -57.75 50.14 -15.59
N GLY A 327 -58.67 49.26 -15.21
CA GLY A 327 -59.81 48.81 -16.06
C GLY A 327 -59.47 48.11 -17.39
N ILE A 328 -58.24 47.63 -17.59
CA ILE A 328 -57.77 47.00 -18.84
C ILE A 328 -57.21 45.60 -18.56
N PRO A 329 -57.80 44.51 -19.14
CA PRO A 329 -57.20 43.16 -18.98
C PRO A 329 -55.97 42.97 -19.80
N LEU A 330 -54.91 42.44 -19.20
CA LEU A 330 -53.62 42.13 -19.83
C LEU A 330 -53.51 40.68 -20.35
N PRO A 331 -52.84 40.39 -21.48
CA PRO A 331 -52.76 39.06 -22.05
C PRO A 331 -51.76 38.17 -21.31
N GLU A 332 -52.10 36.87 -21.24
CA GLU A 332 -51.68 35.81 -20.31
C GLU A 332 -50.22 35.31 -20.37
N ASN A 333 -49.36 35.75 -21.29
CA ASN A 333 -48.13 35.04 -21.62
C ASN A 333 -46.81 35.81 -21.45
N GLN A 334 -46.69 36.83 -20.62
CA GLN A 334 -45.39 37.42 -20.21
C GLN A 334 -45.47 38.21 -18.88
N VAL A 335 -46.35 37.79 -18.01
CA VAL A 335 -46.88 38.61 -16.90
C VAL A 335 -45.93 38.74 -15.72
N GLU A 336 -45.12 37.70 -15.42
CA GLU A 336 -44.39 37.68 -14.13
C GLU A 336 -43.21 38.68 -14.03
N ILE A 337 -42.43 38.84 -15.10
CA ILE A 337 -41.26 39.76 -15.07
C ILE A 337 -41.66 41.20 -15.38
N LYS A 338 -42.61 41.41 -16.31
CA LYS A 338 -43.13 42.74 -16.64
C LYS A 338 -43.97 43.37 -15.54
N GLY A 339 -44.75 42.54 -14.80
CA GLY A 339 -45.53 43.01 -13.67
C GLY A 339 -44.65 43.48 -12.52
N LEU A 340 -43.62 42.71 -12.15
CA LEU A 340 -42.66 43.10 -11.11
C LEU A 340 -41.90 44.39 -11.47
N SER A 341 -41.51 44.55 -12.73
CA SER A 341 -40.85 45.75 -13.22
C SER A 341 -41.78 46.99 -13.17
N ARG A 342 -43.08 46.81 -13.52
CA ARG A 342 -44.06 47.92 -13.41
C ARG A 342 -44.37 48.30 -11.97
N SER A 343 -44.58 47.33 -11.08
CA SER A 343 -44.82 47.61 -9.67
C SER A 343 -43.65 48.29 -9.00
N TYR A 344 -42.42 47.90 -9.37
CA TYR A 344 -41.18 48.56 -8.93
C TYR A 344 -41.08 49.99 -9.45
N GLN A 345 -41.39 50.21 -10.75
CA GLN A 345 -41.40 51.53 -11.37
C GLN A 345 -42.46 52.45 -10.74
N HIS A 346 -43.66 51.92 -10.43
CA HIS A 346 -44.71 52.65 -9.76
C HIS A 346 -44.32 53.06 -8.34
N MET A 347 -43.67 52.15 -7.58
CA MET A 347 -43.20 52.45 -6.23
C MET A 347 -42.12 53.53 -6.24
N ILE A 348 -41.18 53.47 -7.21
CA ILE A 348 -40.16 54.51 -7.40
C ILE A 348 -40.78 55.86 -7.72
N ASN A 349 -41.79 55.89 -8.61
CA ASN A 349 -42.49 57.13 -9.00
C ASN A 349 -43.28 57.69 -7.79
N GLU A 350 -43.87 56.86 -6.94
CA GLU A 350 -44.62 57.27 -5.75
C GLU A 350 -43.67 57.84 -4.66
N ILE A 351 -42.50 57.17 -4.47
CA ILE A 351 -41.42 57.65 -3.58
C ILE A 351 -40.88 59.02 -4.07
N ASN A 352 -40.63 59.14 -5.35
CA ASN A 352 -40.17 60.41 -5.92
C ASN A 352 -41.21 61.53 -5.78
N ALA A 353 -42.50 61.24 -6.02
CA ALA A 353 -43.57 62.20 -5.79
C ALA A 353 -43.71 62.62 -4.34
N LEU A 354 -43.60 61.68 -3.39
CA LEU A 354 -43.58 61.97 -1.96
C LEU A 354 -42.34 62.78 -1.53
N THR A 355 -41.18 62.47 -2.14
CA THR A 355 -39.94 63.21 -1.90
C THR A 355 -40.02 64.64 -2.37
N ILE A 356 -40.61 64.88 -3.58
CA ILE A 356 -40.82 66.23 -4.11
C ILE A 356 -41.78 67.01 -3.22
N LYS A 357 -42.91 66.39 -2.84
CA LYS A 357 -43.91 67.02 -1.95
C LYS A 357 -43.34 67.34 -0.58
N ASN A 358 -42.49 66.50 -0.05
CA ASN A 358 -41.79 66.74 1.26
C ASN A 358 -40.80 67.89 1.15
N ASN A 359 -40.06 67.95 0.03
CA ASN A 359 -39.14 69.06 -0.25
C ASN A 359 -39.89 70.41 -0.43
N GLU A 360 -41.00 70.41 -1.14
CA GLU A 360 -41.84 71.60 -1.28
C GLU A 360 -42.41 72.06 0.06
N THR A 361 -42.83 71.14 0.90
CA THR A 361 -43.31 71.44 2.25
C THR A 361 -42.18 72.01 3.12
N GLN A 362 -41.00 71.46 3.05
CA GLN A 362 -39.83 72.00 3.76
C GLN A 362 -39.42 73.41 3.25
N ILE A 363 -39.49 73.63 1.95
CA ILE A 363 -39.22 74.97 1.42
C ILE A 363 -40.29 76.00 1.88
N GLN A 364 -41.52 75.61 1.93
CA GLN A 364 -42.58 76.48 2.48
C GLN A 364 -42.41 76.76 3.99
N LEU A 365 -42.02 75.75 4.79
CA LEU A 365 -41.69 75.94 6.19
C LEU A 365 -40.52 76.88 6.38
N ARG A 366 -39.42 76.69 5.60
CA ARG A 366 -38.29 77.62 5.66
C ARG A 366 -38.64 79.06 5.24
N ARG A 367 -39.54 79.24 4.26
CA ARG A 367 -40.03 80.57 3.85
C ARG A 367 -40.87 81.20 4.96
N ALA A 368 -41.72 80.40 5.67
CA ALA A 368 -42.51 80.90 6.82
C ALA A 368 -41.63 81.27 8.01
N GLU A 369 -40.57 80.50 8.30
CA GLU A 369 -39.56 80.82 9.32
C GLU A 369 -38.82 82.12 9.00
N LEU A 370 -38.36 82.28 7.76
CA LEU A 370 -37.68 83.50 7.30
C LEU A 370 -38.57 84.75 7.37
N MET A 371 -39.86 84.63 7.10
CA MET A 371 -40.82 85.72 7.22
C MET A 371 -41.06 86.05 8.72
N ALA A 372 -41.17 85.05 9.58
CA ALA A 372 -41.30 85.25 11.01
C ALA A 372 -40.11 85.97 11.63
N VAL A 373 -38.89 85.66 11.24
CA VAL A 373 -37.67 86.32 11.64
C VAL A 373 -37.61 87.78 11.17
N SER A 374 -38.14 88.08 9.95
CA SER A 374 -38.19 89.41 9.34
C SER A 374 -39.16 90.35 10.06
N TYR A 375 -40.21 89.81 10.75
CA TYR A 375 -41.20 90.61 11.53
C TYR A 375 -40.78 90.87 12.90
N THR A 376 -39.74 90.25 13.43
CA THR A 376 -39.23 90.45 14.79
C THR A 376 -38.04 91.45 14.86
N HIS A 377 -37.57 92.00 13.77
CA HIS A 377 -36.58 93.03 13.66
C HIS A 377 -37.20 94.37 13.17
#